data_b9d8ef7bc5afe394ccd2b355391f0855
#
_entry.id   b9d8ef7bc5afe394ccd2b355391f0855
#
_cell.length_a   1.000
_cell.length_b   1.000
_cell.length_c   1.000
_cell.angle_alpha   90.00
_cell.angle_beta   90.00
_cell.angle_gamma   90.00
#
_symmetry.space_group_name_H-M   'P 1'
#
loop_
_entity.id
_entity.type
_entity.pdbx_description
1 polymer ?
#
loop_
_entity_poly.entity_id
_entity_poly.type
_entity_poly.pdbx_seq_one_letter_code
_entity_poly.pdbx_strand_id
1 'polypeptide(L)'
;MQRITTLNANGIRSAFRKGLADWLQTRQPDIVCLQEIKIQDADLVDELRHPEGYQGYFHHAEKKGYSGVGLYARQAPDHVTIGMDNPEFDAEGRILRADWPGLTVVSAYLPSGSSGDERQTAKYRFLDHYLQWLDALMQEHRDTGREFLVCGDWNIAHHEIDLKNWKGNLKNSGFLPEERAWMTQLLDQHGWVDVYRGLYPQAEGEAYTWWSNRGQAWAKNVGWRIDYQIATPGLAARAMQADVYKDQRFSDHAPLTIEYRCSDT
;
A
#
# COMPACT_ATOMS: atom_id res chain seq x y z
N MET A 1 0.14 -11.65 18.16
CA MET A 1 0.07 -10.33 17.50
C MET A 1 0.76 -10.40 16.17
N GLN A 2 0.22 -9.77 15.14
CA GLN A 2 0.77 -9.74 13.78
C GLN A 2 1.02 -8.28 13.37
N ARG A 3 2.24 -7.97 12.93
CA ARG A 3 2.64 -6.66 12.46
C ARG A 3 2.71 -6.68 10.94
N ILE A 4 1.93 -5.82 10.30
CA ILE A 4 1.92 -5.70 8.85
C ILE A 4 2.30 -4.28 8.45
N THR A 5 3.28 -4.17 7.57
CA THR A 5 3.82 -2.90 7.09
C THR A 5 3.55 -2.73 5.60
N THR A 6 3.24 -1.52 5.18
CA THR A 6 3.28 -1.12 3.77
C THR A 6 4.26 0.02 3.56
N LEU A 7 5.01 -0.03 2.47
CA LEU A 7 6.00 0.97 2.09
C LEU A 7 6.12 1.07 0.56
N ASN A 8 5.88 2.24 0.01
CA ASN A 8 6.35 2.55 -1.33
C ASN A 8 7.87 2.81 -1.23
N ALA A 9 8.66 1.90 -1.80
CA ALA A 9 10.13 1.92 -1.68
C ALA A 9 10.80 2.92 -2.61
N ASN A 10 10.10 3.41 -3.62
CA ASN A 10 10.66 4.28 -4.67
C ASN A 10 12.03 3.77 -5.17
N GLY A 11 12.06 2.49 -5.53
CA GLY A 11 13.27 1.73 -5.85
C GLY A 11 13.77 0.91 -4.66
N ILE A 12 13.63 -0.42 -4.74
CA ILE A 12 14.02 -1.33 -3.66
C ILE A 12 15.53 -1.28 -3.37
N ARG A 13 16.37 -1.16 -4.40
CA ARG A 13 17.83 -1.03 -4.23
C ARG A 13 18.20 0.24 -3.46
N SER A 14 17.55 1.35 -3.78
CA SER A 14 17.74 2.62 -3.08
C SER A 14 17.31 2.52 -1.62
N ALA A 15 16.14 1.93 -1.35
CA ALA A 15 15.63 1.76 0.01
C ALA A 15 16.57 0.90 0.87
N PHE A 16 17.13 -0.18 0.30
CA PHE A 16 18.11 -1.02 1.00
C PHE A 16 19.41 -0.26 1.30
N ARG A 17 19.93 0.52 0.34
CA ARG A 17 21.12 1.37 0.59
C ARG A 17 20.88 2.41 1.70
N LYS A 18 19.64 2.81 1.93
CA LYS A 18 19.24 3.75 2.98
C LYS A 18 18.92 3.08 4.32
N GLY A 19 19.13 1.77 4.45
CA GLY A 19 19.03 1.05 5.72
C GLY A 19 17.75 0.25 5.93
N LEU A 20 16.98 -0.03 4.87
CA LEU A 20 15.74 -0.82 5.01
C LEU A 20 16.01 -2.22 5.59
N ALA A 21 17.13 -2.88 5.22
CA ALA A 21 17.49 -4.19 5.75
C ALA A 21 17.64 -4.16 7.29
N ASP A 22 18.36 -3.17 7.82
CA ASP A 22 18.54 -3.01 9.28
C ASP A 22 17.21 -2.71 9.98
N TRP A 23 16.35 -1.92 9.35
CA TRP A 23 15.02 -1.64 9.87
C TRP A 23 14.16 -2.91 9.96
N LEU A 24 14.20 -3.77 8.94
CA LEU A 24 13.52 -5.08 8.95
C LEU A 24 13.99 -5.95 10.13
N GLN A 25 15.29 -5.97 10.41
CA GLN A 25 15.87 -6.73 11.51
C GLN A 25 15.49 -6.16 12.88
N THR A 26 15.43 -4.85 13.00
CA THR A 26 15.12 -4.16 14.26
C THR A 26 13.63 -4.21 14.58
N ARG A 27 12.77 -3.93 13.61
CA ARG A 27 11.31 -3.85 13.81
C ARG A 27 10.60 -5.18 13.66
N GLN A 28 11.16 -6.08 12.87
CA GLN A 28 10.65 -7.44 12.65
C GLN A 28 9.15 -7.50 12.31
N PRO A 29 8.66 -6.74 11.31
CA PRO A 29 7.28 -6.92 10.85
C PRO A 29 7.10 -8.34 10.30
N ASP A 30 5.92 -8.91 10.46
CA ASP A 30 5.62 -10.27 9.98
C ASP A 30 5.44 -10.29 8.46
N ILE A 31 4.82 -9.23 7.92
CA ILE A 31 4.57 -9.05 6.48
C ILE A 31 4.90 -7.60 6.11
N VAL A 32 5.59 -7.42 4.99
CA VAL A 32 5.91 -6.11 4.42
C VAL A 32 5.45 -6.06 2.97
N CYS A 33 4.47 -5.21 2.67
CA CYS A 33 4.04 -4.92 1.32
C CYS A 33 4.86 -3.77 0.75
N LEU A 34 5.44 -3.97 -0.43
CA LEU A 34 6.29 -3.00 -1.12
C LEU A 34 5.65 -2.53 -2.42
N GLN A 35 5.76 -1.25 -2.71
CA GLN A 35 5.34 -0.65 -3.97
C GLN A 35 6.52 0.07 -4.61
N GLU A 36 6.44 0.33 -5.92
CA GLU A 36 7.52 0.93 -6.70
C GLU A 36 8.88 0.28 -6.46
N ILE A 37 8.95 -1.03 -6.62
CA ILE A 37 10.22 -1.76 -6.45
C ILE A 37 11.24 -1.41 -7.54
N LYS A 38 10.79 -1.03 -8.74
CA LYS A 38 11.61 -0.51 -9.85
C LYS A 38 12.80 -1.40 -10.21
N ILE A 39 12.58 -2.70 -10.24
CA ILE A 39 13.62 -3.70 -10.52
C ILE A 39 13.00 -4.86 -11.31
N GLN A 40 13.80 -5.51 -12.15
CA GLN A 40 13.42 -6.71 -12.87
C GLN A 40 13.87 -7.96 -12.11
N ASP A 41 13.24 -9.10 -12.39
CA ASP A 41 13.56 -10.36 -11.73
C ASP A 41 15.04 -10.74 -11.88
N ALA A 42 15.60 -10.55 -13.06
CA ALA A 42 17.01 -10.84 -13.34
C ALA A 42 18.02 -9.99 -12.53
N ASP A 43 17.58 -8.82 -12.04
CA ASP A 43 18.41 -7.88 -11.28
C ASP A 43 18.24 -8.03 -9.76
N LEU A 44 17.31 -8.88 -9.30
CA LEU A 44 17.11 -9.18 -7.89
C LEU A 44 18.22 -10.07 -7.37
N VAL A 45 19.18 -9.48 -6.66
CA VAL A 45 20.20 -10.22 -5.90
C VAL A 45 19.58 -10.90 -4.69
N ASP A 46 20.24 -11.91 -4.16
CA ASP A 46 19.72 -12.74 -3.07
C ASP A 46 19.35 -11.92 -1.82
N GLU A 47 20.17 -10.92 -1.46
CA GLU A 47 19.90 -10.00 -0.34
C GLU A 47 18.55 -9.26 -0.48
N LEU A 48 18.17 -8.87 -1.70
CA LEU A 48 16.90 -8.21 -1.98
C LEU A 48 15.75 -9.20 -2.08
N ARG A 49 16.03 -10.41 -2.59
CA ARG A 49 15.04 -11.48 -2.75
C ARG A 49 14.67 -12.14 -1.42
N HIS A 50 15.68 -12.34 -0.57
CA HIS A 50 15.57 -13.04 0.70
C HIS A 50 16.32 -12.28 1.80
N PRO A 51 15.83 -11.08 2.23
CA PRO A 51 16.43 -10.45 3.40
C PRO A 51 16.38 -11.40 4.59
N GLU A 52 17.36 -11.31 5.49
CA GLU A 52 17.47 -12.22 6.63
C GLU A 52 16.15 -12.38 7.39
N GLY A 53 15.65 -13.60 7.48
CA GLY A 53 14.37 -13.94 8.13
C GLY A 53 13.14 -13.74 7.26
N TYR A 54 13.29 -13.37 5.99
CA TYR A 54 12.17 -13.12 5.07
C TYR A 54 12.29 -13.89 3.77
N GLN A 55 11.12 -14.24 3.23
CA GLN A 55 10.93 -14.70 1.87
C GLN A 55 10.29 -13.57 1.06
N GLY A 56 10.84 -13.26 -0.13
CA GLY A 56 10.30 -12.24 -1.01
C GLY A 56 9.50 -12.81 -2.18
N TYR A 57 8.44 -12.10 -2.54
CA TYR A 57 7.55 -12.39 -3.67
C TYR A 57 7.36 -11.10 -4.45
N PHE A 58 7.37 -11.15 -5.79
CA PHE A 58 7.40 -9.94 -6.61
C PHE A 58 6.50 -10.05 -7.83
N HIS A 59 5.93 -8.93 -8.22
CA HIS A 59 5.27 -8.72 -9.49
C HIS A 59 5.94 -7.55 -10.19
N HIS A 60 6.82 -7.85 -11.15
CA HIS A 60 7.60 -6.85 -11.88
C HIS A 60 6.78 -6.24 -13.00
N ALA A 61 7.01 -4.93 -13.29
CA ALA A 61 6.53 -4.34 -14.52
C ALA A 61 7.34 -4.86 -15.72
N GLU A 62 6.74 -4.90 -16.88
CA GLU A 62 7.45 -5.20 -18.13
C GLU A 62 8.47 -4.10 -18.47
N LYS A 63 8.12 -2.85 -18.20
CA LYS A 63 9.00 -1.70 -18.38
C LYS A 63 10.07 -1.66 -17.29
N LYS A 64 11.34 -1.63 -17.68
CA LYS A 64 12.47 -1.55 -16.77
C LYS A 64 12.47 -0.27 -15.92
N GLY A 65 12.82 -0.41 -14.64
CA GLY A 65 12.95 0.72 -13.72
C GLY A 65 11.65 1.45 -13.42
N TYR A 66 10.51 0.78 -13.57
CA TYR A 66 9.19 1.37 -13.44
C TYR A 66 8.28 0.47 -12.59
N SER A 67 7.48 1.08 -11.69
CA SER A 67 6.42 0.40 -10.95
C SER A 67 6.89 -0.90 -10.25
N GLY A 68 6.07 -1.95 -10.27
CA GLY A 68 6.31 -3.22 -9.61
C GLY A 68 5.93 -3.20 -8.14
N VAL A 69 5.42 -4.32 -7.65
CA VAL A 69 5.09 -4.52 -6.24
C VAL A 69 5.79 -5.77 -5.71
N GLY A 70 5.99 -5.81 -4.41
CA GLY A 70 6.56 -6.95 -3.73
C GLY A 70 5.94 -7.18 -2.37
N LEU A 71 6.31 -8.31 -1.78
CA LEU A 71 5.91 -8.66 -0.44
C LEU A 71 7.01 -9.49 0.21
N TYR A 72 7.41 -9.10 1.41
CA TYR A 72 8.24 -9.92 2.28
C TYR A 72 7.38 -10.55 3.36
N ALA A 73 7.60 -11.82 3.64
CA ALA A 73 6.93 -12.54 4.71
C ALA A 73 7.92 -13.36 5.53
N ARG A 74 7.76 -13.37 6.84
CA ARG A 74 8.54 -14.23 7.75
C ARG A 74 8.06 -15.68 7.70
N GLN A 75 6.76 -15.85 7.56
CA GLN A 75 6.13 -17.15 7.30
C GLN A 75 5.64 -17.19 5.87
N ALA A 76 6.07 -18.19 5.11
CA ALA A 76 5.67 -18.35 3.71
C ALA A 76 4.14 -18.46 3.58
N PRO A 77 3.53 -17.77 2.61
CA PRO A 77 2.12 -17.98 2.27
C PRO A 77 1.91 -19.35 1.60
N ASP A 78 0.69 -19.84 1.66
CA ASP A 78 0.30 -21.07 0.96
C ASP A 78 0.24 -20.85 -0.57
N HIS A 79 -0.22 -19.66 -0.98
CA HIS A 79 -0.34 -19.27 -2.38
C HIS A 79 0.04 -17.82 -2.61
N VAL A 80 0.59 -17.54 -3.79
CA VAL A 80 0.86 -16.19 -4.28
C VAL A 80 0.27 -16.06 -5.68
N THR A 81 -0.49 -14.98 -5.90
CA THR A 81 -1.08 -14.65 -7.20
C THR A 81 -0.70 -13.22 -7.57
N ILE A 82 -0.36 -13.00 -8.84
CA ILE A 82 -0.02 -11.67 -9.36
C ILE A 82 -1.10 -11.19 -10.32
N GLY A 83 -1.33 -9.86 -10.31
CA GLY A 83 -2.27 -9.22 -11.20
C GLY A 83 -3.73 -9.33 -10.75
N MET A 84 -4.60 -8.78 -11.56
CA MET A 84 -6.06 -8.75 -11.35
C MET A 84 -6.83 -9.02 -12.66
N ASP A 85 -6.25 -9.85 -13.53
CA ASP A 85 -6.81 -10.21 -14.85
C ASP A 85 -7.09 -9.01 -15.76
N ASN A 86 -6.20 -8.01 -15.70
CA ASN A 86 -6.24 -6.85 -16.58
C ASN A 86 -4.87 -6.65 -17.23
N PRO A 87 -4.70 -7.02 -18.53
CA PRO A 87 -3.39 -6.97 -19.20
C PRO A 87 -2.72 -5.59 -19.19
N GLU A 88 -3.50 -4.50 -19.27
CA GLU A 88 -2.96 -3.14 -19.24
C GLU A 88 -2.20 -2.88 -17.93
N PHE A 89 -2.80 -3.22 -16.80
CA PHE A 89 -2.24 -2.91 -15.48
C PHE A 89 -1.36 -4.03 -14.94
N ASP A 90 -1.62 -5.27 -15.34
CA ASP A 90 -0.78 -6.40 -14.96
C ASP A 90 0.62 -6.28 -15.60
N ALA A 91 0.71 -5.70 -16.80
CA ALA A 91 1.99 -5.34 -17.42
C ALA A 91 2.78 -4.28 -16.63
N GLU A 92 2.12 -3.52 -15.77
CA GLU A 92 2.75 -2.52 -14.90
C GLU A 92 3.12 -3.05 -13.51
N GLY A 93 2.82 -4.31 -13.18
CA GLY A 93 3.20 -4.94 -11.90
C GLY A 93 2.60 -4.23 -10.69
N ARG A 94 1.27 -4.16 -10.59
CA ARG A 94 0.58 -3.32 -9.60
C ARG A 94 -0.08 -4.08 -8.46
N ILE A 95 -0.32 -5.38 -8.60
CA ILE A 95 -1.06 -6.19 -7.63
C ILE A 95 -0.31 -7.49 -7.37
N LEU A 96 -0.10 -7.81 -6.10
CA LEU A 96 0.37 -9.11 -5.63
C LEU A 96 -0.50 -9.53 -4.44
N ARG A 97 -1.10 -10.71 -4.54
CA ARG A 97 -1.91 -11.35 -3.50
C ARG A 97 -1.14 -12.50 -2.87
N ALA A 98 -1.09 -12.56 -1.55
CA ALA A 98 -0.53 -13.68 -0.79
C ALA A 98 -1.55 -14.21 0.21
N ASP A 99 -1.74 -15.54 0.22
CA ASP A 99 -2.75 -16.23 1.02
C ASP A 99 -2.11 -17.09 2.10
N TRP A 100 -2.54 -16.89 3.34
CA TRP A 100 -2.28 -17.74 4.52
C TRP A 100 -3.61 -18.36 4.97
N PRO A 101 -3.59 -19.35 5.89
CA PRO A 101 -4.84 -19.85 6.47
C PRO A 101 -5.68 -18.71 7.06
N GLY A 102 -6.89 -18.51 6.55
CA GLY A 102 -7.84 -17.50 7.01
C GLY A 102 -7.51 -16.03 6.72
N LEU A 103 -6.37 -15.73 6.10
CA LEU A 103 -5.92 -14.36 5.83
C LEU A 103 -5.34 -14.21 4.42
N THR A 104 -5.76 -13.19 3.72
CA THR A 104 -5.13 -12.71 2.49
C THR A 104 -4.56 -11.31 2.70
N VAL A 105 -3.31 -11.09 2.28
CA VAL A 105 -2.68 -9.77 2.24
C VAL A 105 -2.31 -9.44 0.80
N VAL A 106 -2.67 -8.24 0.37
CA VAL A 106 -2.40 -7.73 -0.97
C VAL A 106 -1.47 -6.53 -0.88
N SER A 107 -0.43 -6.51 -1.73
CA SER A 107 0.37 -5.32 -2.03
C SER A 107 -0.15 -4.69 -3.31
N ALA A 108 -0.63 -3.45 -3.23
CA ALA A 108 -1.26 -2.73 -4.33
C ALA A 108 -0.58 -1.37 -4.56
N TYR A 109 -0.33 -1.06 -5.82
CA TYR A 109 0.20 0.24 -6.25
C TYR A 109 -0.70 0.85 -7.32
N LEU A 110 -1.51 1.84 -6.93
CA LEU A 110 -2.43 2.51 -7.84
C LEU A 110 -1.68 3.52 -8.72
N PRO A 111 -2.11 3.70 -9.99
CA PRO A 111 -1.48 4.67 -10.85
C PRO A 111 -1.53 6.09 -10.29
N SER A 112 -0.46 6.86 -10.47
CA SER A 112 -0.49 8.31 -10.32
C SER A 112 -1.01 8.95 -11.60
N GLY A 113 -1.92 9.92 -11.48
CA GLY A 113 -2.40 10.71 -12.61
C GLY A 113 -1.63 12.01 -12.82
N SER A 114 -0.58 12.28 -12.03
CA SER A 114 0.13 13.56 -12.00
C SER A 114 0.95 13.88 -13.26
N SER A 115 1.21 12.87 -14.11
CA SER A 115 2.02 13.03 -15.33
C SER A 115 1.21 13.49 -16.54
N GLY A 116 -0.03 13.91 -16.38
CA GLY A 116 -0.89 14.46 -17.43
C GLY A 116 -2.23 13.74 -17.59
N ASP A 117 -3.08 14.28 -18.46
CA ASP A 117 -4.48 13.86 -18.63
C ASP A 117 -4.61 12.38 -19.04
N GLU A 118 -3.71 11.92 -19.88
CA GLU A 118 -3.69 10.50 -20.32
C GLU A 118 -3.48 9.55 -19.14
N ARG A 119 -2.54 9.88 -18.24
CA ARG A 119 -2.30 9.08 -17.02
C ARG A 119 -3.44 9.19 -16.03
N GLN A 120 -4.08 10.35 -15.91
CA GLN A 120 -5.27 10.50 -15.07
C GLN A 120 -6.45 9.68 -15.62
N THR A 121 -6.62 9.63 -16.91
CA THR A 121 -7.63 8.79 -17.58
C THR A 121 -7.36 7.31 -17.33
N ALA A 122 -6.10 6.88 -17.43
CA ALA A 122 -5.69 5.52 -17.11
C ALA A 122 -5.95 5.16 -15.62
N LYS A 123 -5.72 6.12 -14.72
CA LYS A 123 -6.04 5.94 -13.29
C LYS A 123 -7.53 5.69 -13.08
N TYR A 124 -8.41 6.40 -13.76
CA TYR A 124 -9.85 6.16 -13.66
C TYR A 124 -10.25 4.79 -14.20
N ARG A 125 -9.67 4.34 -15.32
CA ARG A 125 -9.88 2.96 -15.80
C ARG A 125 -9.41 1.91 -14.78
N PHE A 126 -8.26 2.17 -14.15
CA PHE A 126 -7.76 1.31 -13.08
C PHE A 126 -8.76 1.25 -11.91
N LEU A 127 -9.23 2.39 -11.43
CA LEU A 127 -10.15 2.47 -10.29
C LEU A 127 -11.46 1.74 -10.57
N ASP A 128 -12.00 1.82 -11.80
CA ASP A 128 -13.22 1.10 -12.18
C ASP A 128 -13.02 -0.42 -12.13
N HIS A 129 -11.93 -0.92 -12.69
CA HIS A 129 -11.61 -2.36 -12.66
C HIS A 129 -11.25 -2.82 -11.24
N TYR A 130 -10.49 -2.00 -10.52
CA TYR A 130 -10.05 -2.29 -9.15
C TYR A 130 -11.23 -2.42 -8.19
N LEU A 131 -12.26 -1.58 -8.33
CA LEU A 131 -13.47 -1.69 -7.51
C LEU A 131 -14.16 -3.04 -7.71
N GLN A 132 -14.30 -3.50 -8.96
CA GLN A 132 -14.87 -4.81 -9.28
C GLN A 132 -14.03 -5.95 -8.70
N TRP A 133 -12.71 -5.84 -8.78
CA TRP A 133 -11.79 -6.81 -8.20
C TRP A 133 -11.90 -6.85 -6.67
N LEU A 134 -11.98 -5.68 -6.00
CA LEU A 134 -12.19 -5.58 -4.56
C LEU A 134 -13.55 -6.15 -4.14
N ASP A 135 -14.60 -5.97 -4.95
CA ASP A 135 -15.92 -6.57 -4.70
C ASP A 135 -15.86 -8.10 -4.74
N ALA A 136 -15.07 -8.67 -5.66
CA ALA A 136 -14.86 -10.11 -5.72
C ALA A 136 -14.15 -10.63 -4.46
N LEU A 137 -13.15 -9.90 -3.93
CA LEU A 137 -12.51 -10.24 -2.64
C LEU A 137 -13.49 -10.14 -1.47
N MET A 138 -14.34 -9.11 -1.46
CA MET A 138 -15.36 -8.97 -0.41
C MET A 138 -16.41 -10.07 -0.50
N GLN A 139 -16.75 -10.53 -1.70
CA GLN A 139 -17.63 -11.68 -1.88
C GLN A 139 -16.97 -12.97 -1.37
N GLU A 140 -15.69 -13.19 -1.67
CA GLU A 140 -14.91 -14.31 -1.12
C GLU A 140 -14.88 -14.28 0.43
N HIS A 141 -14.72 -13.09 1.02
CA HIS A 141 -14.83 -12.89 2.47
C HIS A 141 -16.20 -13.37 3.02
N ARG A 142 -17.29 -12.95 2.37
CA ARG A 142 -18.66 -13.34 2.81
C ARG A 142 -18.89 -14.85 2.70
N ASP A 143 -18.37 -15.47 1.65
CA ASP A 143 -18.60 -16.88 1.36
C ASP A 143 -17.73 -17.80 2.22
N THR A 144 -16.55 -17.38 2.61
CA THR A 144 -15.54 -18.25 3.25
C THR A 144 -15.16 -17.84 4.68
N GLY A 145 -15.49 -16.62 5.08
CA GLY A 145 -15.01 -16.03 6.34
C GLY A 145 -13.53 -15.61 6.31
N ARG A 146 -12.84 -15.76 5.16
CA ARG A 146 -11.45 -15.31 4.98
C ARG A 146 -11.35 -13.80 5.15
N GLU A 147 -10.39 -13.34 5.92
CA GLU A 147 -10.11 -11.92 6.07
C GLU A 147 -9.16 -11.42 4.98
N PHE A 148 -9.36 -10.17 4.57
CA PHE A 148 -8.55 -9.51 3.54
C PHE A 148 -7.97 -8.21 4.07
N LEU A 149 -6.69 -7.98 3.74
CA LEU A 149 -5.98 -6.73 3.96
C LEU A 149 -5.33 -6.26 2.66
N VAL A 150 -5.75 -5.12 2.15
CA VAL A 150 -5.19 -4.53 0.93
C VAL A 150 -4.33 -3.34 1.34
N CYS A 151 -3.02 -3.53 1.27
CA CYS A 151 -2.02 -2.54 1.64
C CYS A 151 -1.46 -1.86 0.39
N GLY A 152 -1.10 -0.60 0.50
CA GLY A 152 -0.31 -0.01 -0.55
C GLY A 152 -0.40 1.50 -0.67
N ASP A 153 0.22 1.97 -1.74
CA ASP A 153 0.13 3.34 -2.21
C ASP A 153 -1.07 3.47 -3.15
N TRP A 154 -2.09 4.15 -2.69
CA TRP A 154 -3.33 4.33 -3.44
C TRP A 154 -3.38 5.64 -4.22
N ASN A 155 -2.35 6.48 -4.09
CA ASN A 155 -2.23 7.76 -4.79
C ASN A 155 -3.48 8.65 -4.67
N ILE A 156 -4.21 8.54 -3.57
CA ILE A 156 -5.41 9.34 -3.24
C ILE A 156 -5.34 9.73 -1.77
N ALA A 157 -5.44 11.02 -1.48
CA ALA A 157 -5.80 11.51 -0.15
C ALA A 157 -7.34 11.62 -0.08
N HIS A 158 -7.96 11.01 0.92
CA HIS A 158 -9.42 10.87 0.96
C HIS A 158 -10.11 12.16 1.39
N HIS A 159 -9.71 12.72 2.52
CA HIS A 159 -10.32 13.90 3.13
C HIS A 159 -9.34 15.05 3.27
N GLU A 160 -9.86 16.24 3.58
CA GLU A 160 -9.06 17.45 3.82
C GLU A 160 -8.01 17.26 4.92
N ILE A 161 -8.31 16.44 5.93
CA ILE A 161 -7.39 16.09 7.02
C ILE A 161 -6.18 15.26 6.54
N ASP A 162 -6.26 14.64 5.36
CA ASP A 162 -5.25 13.73 4.83
C ASP A 162 -4.10 14.41 4.08
N LEU A 163 -4.13 15.74 3.95
CA LEU A 163 -3.01 16.49 3.37
C LEU A 163 -2.95 17.93 3.89
N LYS A 164 -1.74 18.47 3.99
CA LYS A 164 -1.51 19.79 4.59
C LYS A 164 -2.14 20.93 3.80
N ASN A 165 -1.93 20.98 2.49
CA ASN A 165 -2.35 22.09 1.61
C ASN A 165 -3.56 21.71 0.76
N TRP A 166 -4.60 21.18 1.36
CA TRP A 166 -5.75 20.65 0.64
C TRP A 166 -6.43 21.68 -0.27
N LYS A 167 -6.54 22.95 0.15
CA LYS A 167 -7.15 24.00 -0.67
C LYS A 167 -6.43 24.23 -1.99
N GLY A 168 -5.10 24.18 -1.97
CA GLY A 168 -4.27 24.34 -3.16
C GLY A 168 -4.25 23.08 -4.05
N ASN A 169 -4.76 21.95 -3.58
CA ASN A 169 -4.70 20.66 -4.28
C ASN A 169 -6.06 20.15 -4.79
N LEU A 170 -7.12 20.93 -4.68
CA LEU A 170 -8.49 20.56 -5.11
C LEU A 170 -8.59 20.15 -6.59
N LYS A 171 -7.66 20.61 -7.42
CA LYS A 171 -7.61 20.32 -8.87
C LYS A 171 -6.41 19.45 -9.24
N ASN A 172 -5.72 18.88 -8.28
CA ASN A 172 -4.52 18.07 -8.52
C ASN A 172 -4.83 16.59 -8.36
N SER A 173 -4.21 15.78 -9.22
CA SER A 173 -4.27 14.31 -9.10
C SER A 173 -3.87 13.87 -7.69
N GLY A 174 -4.62 12.92 -7.16
CA GLY A 174 -4.51 12.45 -5.78
C GLY A 174 -5.51 13.12 -4.83
N PHE A 175 -6.09 14.26 -5.21
CA PHE A 175 -7.13 14.94 -4.41
C PHE A 175 -8.30 15.47 -5.25
N LEU A 176 -8.49 14.92 -6.44
CA LEU A 176 -9.63 15.27 -7.29
C LEU A 176 -10.94 14.80 -6.67
N PRO A 177 -12.06 15.54 -6.90
CA PRO A 177 -13.36 15.17 -6.34
C PRO A 177 -13.78 13.74 -6.68
N GLU A 178 -13.52 13.28 -7.90
CA GLU A 178 -13.86 11.94 -8.38
C GLU A 178 -13.07 10.85 -7.68
N GLU A 179 -11.78 11.08 -7.43
CA GLU A 179 -10.92 10.16 -6.67
C GLU A 179 -11.37 10.02 -5.22
N ARG A 180 -11.66 11.16 -4.59
CA ARG A 180 -12.17 11.19 -3.21
C ARG A 180 -13.54 10.52 -3.09
N ALA A 181 -14.43 10.77 -4.07
CA ALA A 181 -15.75 10.14 -4.13
C ALA A 181 -15.65 8.62 -4.30
N TRP A 182 -14.68 8.14 -5.09
CA TRP A 182 -14.39 6.72 -5.25
C TRP A 182 -13.98 6.07 -3.92
N MET A 183 -13.09 6.70 -3.15
CA MET A 183 -12.71 6.23 -1.81
C MET A 183 -13.93 6.18 -0.87
N THR A 184 -14.74 7.22 -0.86
CA THR A 184 -15.97 7.26 -0.05
C THR A 184 -16.91 6.12 -0.43
N GLN A 185 -17.13 5.89 -1.72
CA GLN A 185 -17.96 4.79 -2.20
C GLN A 185 -17.43 3.43 -1.72
N LEU A 186 -16.12 3.19 -1.86
CA LEU A 186 -15.48 1.95 -1.42
C LEU A 186 -15.73 1.67 0.06
N LEU A 187 -15.55 2.67 0.90
CA LEU A 187 -15.66 2.52 2.36
C LEU A 187 -17.11 2.48 2.84
N ASP A 188 -17.98 3.35 2.31
CA ASP A 188 -19.35 3.48 2.78
C ASP A 188 -20.30 2.45 2.17
N GLN A 189 -20.06 2.00 0.94
CA GLN A 189 -21.01 1.16 0.20
C GLN A 189 -20.49 -0.27 -0.06
N HIS A 190 -19.18 -0.49 -0.11
CA HIS A 190 -18.58 -1.79 -0.45
C HIS A 190 -18.03 -2.55 0.77
N GLY A 191 -18.16 -1.99 1.98
CA GLY A 191 -17.90 -2.69 3.24
C GLY A 191 -16.44 -2.73 3.67
N TRP A 192 -15.54 -2.05 2.96
CA TRP A 192 -14.14 -1.95 3.32
C TRP A 192 -13.89 -0.91 4.42
N VAL A 193 -12.83 -1.10 5.21
CA VAL A 193 -12.48 -0.23 6.34
C VAL A 193 -11.08 0.34 6.16
N ASP A 194 -10.95 1.66 6.26
CA ASP A 194 -9.67 2.36 6.41
C ASP A 194 -9.19 2.20 7.85
N VAL A 195 -8.27 1.26 8.07
CA VAL A 195 -7.90 0.83 9.42
C VAL A 195 -7.20 1.94 10.19
N TYR A 196 -6.28 2.67 9.56
CA TYR A 196 -5.59 3.78 10.23
C TYR A 196 -6.57 4.85 10.70
N ARG A 197 -7.47 5.28 9.80
CA ARG A 197 -8.46 6.31 10.13
C ARG A 197 -9.49 5.83 11.15
N GLY A 198 -9.78 4.54 11.18
CA GLY A 198 -10.59 3.93 12.22
C GLY A 198 -9.94 4.01 13.61
N LEU A 199 -8.63 3.77 13.70
CA LEU A 199 -7.87 3.88 14.94
C LEU A 199 -7.68 5.33 15.40
N TYR A 200 -7.40 6.22 14.44
CA TYR A 200 -7.07 7.63 14.72
C TYR A 200 -7.93 8.59 13.87
N PRO A 201 -9.21 8.76 14.24
CA PRO A 201 -10.16 9.52 13.40
C PRO A 201 -9.79 11.00 13.24
N GLN A 202 -9.00 11.56 14.16
CA GLN A 202 -8.64 12.98 14.18
C GLN A 202 -7.15 13.24 13.88
N ALA A 203 -6.37 12.20 13.55
CA ALA A 203 -4.96 12.37 13.25
C ALA A 203 -4.76 13.19 11.97
N GLU A 204 -3.90 14.19 12.05
CA GLU A 204 -3.54 15.10 10.94
C GLU A 204 -2.12 14.81 10.45
N GLY A 205 -1.19 15.70 10.73
CA GLY A 205 0.19 15.65 10.23
C GLY A 205 0.99 14.41 10.61
N GLU A 206 0.69 13.78 11.73
CA GLU A 206 1.28 12.52 12.16
C GLU A 206 0.88 11.34 11.25
N ALA A 207 -0.24 11.48 10.53
CA ALA A 207 -0.77 10.47 9.63
C ALA A 207 -0.18 10.51 8.22
N TYR A 208 0.54 11.57 7.86
CA TYR A 208 1.10 11.70 6.51
C TYR A 208 2.14 10.61 6.24
N THR A 209 2.09 10.07 5.02
CA THR A 209 2.96 8.97 4.59
C THR A 209 3.85 9.33 3.41
N TRP A 210 3.60 10.45 2.73
CA TRP A 210 4.35 10.90 1.58
C TRP A 210 4.62 12.41 1.60
N TRP A 211 5.81 12.82 1.15
CA TRP A 211 6.24 14.21 1.03
C TRP A 211 6.96 14.43 -0.29
N SER A 212 6.61 15.51 -0.98
CA SER A 212 7.34 15.92 -2.17
C SER A 212 8.83 16.17 -1.86
N ASN A 213 9.71 15.92 -2.81
CA ASN A 213 11.13 16.27 -2.71
C ASN A 213 11.39 17.79 -2.92
N ARG A 214 10.34 18.58 -3.14
CA ARG A 214 10.42 20.02 -3.38
C ARG A 214 10.02 20.82 -2.14
N GLY A 215 10.51 22.07 -2.05
CA GLY A 215 10.03 23.05 -1.07
C GLY A 215 10.25 22.68 0.39
N GLN A 216 11.20 21.79 0.69
CA GLN A 216 11.44 21.31 2.07
C GLN A 216 10.19 20.67 2.70
N ALA A 217 9.37 19.97 1.90
CA ALA A 217 8.09 19.42 2.34
C ALA A 217 8.25 18.48 3.54
N TRP A 218 9.28 17.63 3.55
CA TRP A 218 9.60 16.77 4.68
C TRP A 218 9.86 17.55 5.96
N ALA A 219 10.79 18.51 5.91
CA ALA A 219 11.20 19.31 7.09
C ALA A 219 10.04 20.12 7.66
N LYS A 220 9.14 20.59 6.80
CA LYS A 220 7.95 21.37 7.18
C LYS A 220 6.71 20.52 7.43
N ASN A 221 6.81 19.21 7.27
CA ASN A 221 5.69 18.27 7.30
C ASN A 221 4.52 18.67 6.39
N VAL A 222 4.82 19.09 5.18
CA VAL A 222 3.84 19.35 4.12
C VAL A 222 3.61 18.05 3.36
N GLY A 223 2.85 17.17 3.97
CA GLY A 223 2.69 15.79 3.52
C GLY A 223 1.26 15.45 3.11
N TRP A 224 1.13 14.20 2.64
CA TRP A 224 -0.10 13.55 2.22
C TRP A 224 -0.19 12.16 2.83
N ARG A 225 -1.39 11.76 3.24
CA ARG A 225 -1.69 10.38 3.58
C ARG A 225 -2.26 9.70 2.35
N ILE A 226 -1.45 8.92 1.66
CA ILE A 226 -1.80 8.20 0.43
C ILE A 226 -1.48 6.71 0.49
N ASP A 227 -0.83 6.25 1.55
CA ASP A 227 -0.57 4.84 1.83
C ASP A 227 -1.60 4.33 2.85
N TYR A 228 -2.18 3.18 2.55
CA TYR A 228 -3.32 2.64 3.29
C TYR A 228 -3.14 1.18 3.65
N GLN A 229 -3.81 0.79 4.71
CA GLN A 229 -4.20 -0.59 4.99
C GLN A 229 -5.73 -0.62 5.04
N ILE A 230 -6.33 -1.20 4.01
CA ILE A 230 -7.78 -1.30 3.84
C ILE A 230 -8.19 -2.74 4.09
N ALA A 231 -9.09 -2.97 5.05
CA ALA A 231 -9.38 -4.30 5.56
C ALA A 231 -10.87 -4.65 5.50
N THR A 232 -11.16 -5.96 5.51
CA THR A 232 -12.48 -6.48 5.86
C THR A 232 -12.81 -6.13 7.32
N PRO A 233 -14.11 -5.97 7.67
CA PRO A 233 -14.50 -5.48 8.99
C PRO A 233 -13.99 -6.32 10.16
N GLY A 234 -13.96 -7.65 10.02
CA GLY A 234 -13.48 -8.55 11.07
C GLY A 234 -12.00 -8.37 11.37
N LEU A 235 -11.16 -8.18 10.34
CA LEU A 235 -9.75 -7.87 10.52
C LEU A 235 -9.55 -6.46 11.08
N ALA A 236 -10.26 -5.47 10.56
CA ALA A 236 -10.19 -4.09 11.06
C ALA A 236 -10.50 -3.99 12.56
N ALA A 237 -11.48 -4.76 13.05
CA ALA A 237 -11.83 -4.82 14.47
C ALA A 237 -10.71 -5.40 15.36
N ARG A 238 -9.73 -6.10 14.78
CA ARG A 238 -8.56 -6.65 15.48
C ARG A 238 -7.37 -5.70 15.50
N ALA A 239 -7.42 -4.58 14.79
CA ALA A 239 -6.36 -3.59 14.80
C ALA A 239 -6.21 -2.94 16.18
N MET A 240 -4.97 -2.79 16.66
CA MET A 240 -4.66 -2.30 18.00
C MET A 240 -4.00 -0.93 17.96
N GLN A 241 -3.01 -0.77 17.11
CA GLN A 241 -2.25 0.47 16.97
C GLN A 241 -1.59 0.55 15.60
N ALA A 242 -1.28 1.75 15.18
CA ALA A 242 -0.55 2.02 13.96
C ALA A 242 0.59 3.01 14.22
N ASP A 243 1.64 2.88 13.42
CA ASP A 243 2.81 3.75 13.44
C ASP A 243 3.21 4.12 12.02
N VAL A 244 3.46 5.41 11.78
CA VAL A 244 4.11 5.91 10.57
C VAL A 244 5.55 6.24 10.95
N TYR A 245 6.50 5.42 10.49
CA TYR A 245 7.90 5.51 10.88
C TYR A 245 8.62 6.65 10.15
N LYS A 246 9.13 7.62 10.89
CA LYS A 246 9.77 8.84 10.36
C LYS A 246 11.18 9.11 10.88
N ASP A 247 11.75 8.21 11.69
CA ASP A 247 13.08 8.41 12.25
C ASP A 247 14.19 8.26 11.23
N GLN A 248 13.93 7.49 10.15
CA GLN A 248 14.84 7.30 9.04
C GLN A 248 14.03 7.22 7.72
N ARG A 249 14.54 7.84 6.67
CA ARG A 249 13.89 7.85 5.36
C ARG A 249 14.51 6.81 4.45
N PHE A 250 13.70 5.87 3.98
CA PHE A 250 14.08 4.87 2.97
C PHE A 250 13.64 5.30 1.56
N SER A 251 12.63 6.14 1.48
CA SER A 251 12.07 6.69 0.25
C SER A 251 11.39 8.04 0.53
N ASP A 252 10.66 8.59 -0.42
CA ASP A 252 9.77 9.75 -0.23
C ASP A 252 8.45 9.38 0.47
N HIS A 253 8.20 8.07 0.69
CA HIS A 253 7.15 7.56 1.58
C HIS A 253 7.74 7.06 2.89
N ALA A 254 6.93 7.04 3.94
CA ALA A 254 7.26 6.44 5.23
C ALA A 254 6.55 5.09 5.41
N PRO A 255 7.18 4.10 6.06
CA PRO A 255 6.51 2.85 6.39
C PRO A 255 5.30 3.07 7.30
N LEU A 256 4.16 2.49 6.93
CA LEU A 256 2.97 2.41 7.77
C LEU A 256 2.85 0.99 8.30
N THR A 257 2.99 0.82 9.61
CA THR A 257 2.83 -0.46 10.29
C THR A 257 1.56 -0.45 11.14
N ILE A 258 0.75 -1.49 11.03
CA ILE A 258 -0.41 -1.71 11.90
C ILE A 258 -0.26 -3.06 12.59
N GLU A 259 -0.54 -3.09 13.88
CA GLU A 259 -0.55 -4.30 14.71
C GLU A 259 -1.97 -4.82 14.85
N TYR A 260 -2.14 -6.11 14.57
CA TYR A 260 -3.40 -6.82 14.67
C TYR A 260 -3.33 -7.93 15.74
N ARG A 261 -4.38 -8.12 16.51
CA ARG A 261 -4.53 -9.31 17.34
C ARG A 261 -4.68 -10.53 16.43
N CYS A 262 -3.99 -11.62 16.75
CA CYS A 262 -4.24 -12.89 16.08
C CYS A 262 -5.69 -13.31 16.33
N SER A 263 -6.29 -14.04 15.40
CA SER A 263 -7.56 -14.71 15.67
C SER A 263 -7.34 -15.71 16.81
N ASP A 264 -8.24 -15.72 17.76
CA ASP A 264 -8.31 -16.85 18.67
C ASP A 264 -8.64 -18.08 17.82
N THR A 265 -7.68 -19.00 17.75
CA THR A 265 -7.85 -20.29 17.05
C THR A 265 -8.81 -21.18 17.81
#